data_dc519f9052605722e53f9914e4c6275f
#
_entry.id   dc519f9052605722e53f9914e4c6275f
#
_cell.length_a   1.000
_cell.length_b   1.000
_cell.length_c   1.000
_cell.angle_alpha   90.00
_cell.angle_beta   90.00
_cell.angle_gamma   90.00
#
_symmetry.space_group_name_H-M   'P 1'
#
loop_
_entity.id
_entity.type
_entity.pdbx_description
1 polymer ?
#
loop_
_entity_poly.entity_id
_entity_poly.type
_entity_poly.pdbx_seq_one_letter_code
_entity_poly.pdbx_strand_id
1 'polypeptide(L)'
;VTVKKIALLTLLAACGGKYQAPPPLSSIALPDGSELKPYDPAQPGKARPQGLAQAAGRVYVTLSNQRDTASFPVNAGPGFLAAFVPSTGTITRIDLGGSDGHQCQNPGFVRASDDGRLYAPCSGNFSGSDSARAIVEVDPLANIVTRRAAIPAGRVPNGVAVTANKIWTGDAFSTTVFSIDKATFNADPGTPVAVDCPKSAFSYVADVMAIRGSLWALCGSDVSGALYRLDPDSGAVLAQVTVGPNPTELAGLDDGRIAVVNAGDNTLTLVTPSGGGLAAQKVLTFSSQTAALQDVRAFGHILFTVASGSNTAQRIDLDAQGGPKVVAEASFGPGSGPYNILPLDDTQAIVSNRGTNTIAAAQWVTAK
;
A
#
# COMPACT_ATOMS: atom_id res chain seq x y z
N VAL A 1 -38.41 -12.45 -10.86
CA VAL A 1 -37.15 -12.07 -11.55
C VAL A 1 -36.04 -12.94 -11.04
N THR A 2 -35.99 -14.19 -11.50
CA THR A 2 -34.98 -15.16 -11.07
C THR A 2 -34.67 -16.08 -12.25
N VAL A 3 -33.87 -15.63 -13.20
CA VAL A 3 -33.20 -16.53 -14.18
C VAL A 3 -32.08 -15.73 -14.85
N LYS A 4 -30.86 -15.76 -14.32
CA LYS A 4 -29.63 -15.43 -15.07
C LYS A 4 -28.31 -15.82 -14.34
N LYS A 5 -28.35 -16.75 -13.38
CA LYS A 5 -27.12 -17.22 -12.71
C LYS A 5 -26.71 -18.66 -12.98
N ILE A 6 -27.35 -19.38 -13.93
CA ILE A 6 -27.08 -20.83 -14.14
C ILE A 6 -26.32 -21.12 -15.45
N ALA A 7 -26.09 -20.15 -16.33
CA ALA A 7 -25.49 -20.43 -17.65
C ALA A 7 -23.93 -20.37 -17.70
N LEU A 8 -23.23 -20.01 -16.61
CA LEU A 8 -21.77 -19.88 -16.67
C LEU A 8 -20.99 -21.06 -16.01
N LEU A 9 -21.67 -21.94 -15.31
CA LEU A 9 -21.02 -23.08 -14.67
C LEU A 9 -20.95 -24.37 -15.51
N THR A 10 -21.64 -24.42 -16.65
CA THR A 10 -21.76 -25.65 -17.44
C THR A 10 -20.79 -25.74 -18.63
N LEU A 11 -19.99 -24.70 -18.92
CA LEU A 11 -19.00 -24.72 -20.01
C LEU A 11 -17.59 -25.10 -19.56
N LEU A 12 -17.31 -25.20 -18.27
CA LEU A 12 -15.99 -25.59 -17.72
C LEU A 12 -15.84 -27.09 -17.43
N ALA A 13 -16.91 -27.87 -17.59
CA ALA A 13 -16.89 -29.31 -17.32
C ALA A 13 -16.51 -30.18 -18.53
N ALA A 14 -16.27 -29.61 -19.72
CA ALA A 14 -15.99 -30.36 -20.96
C ALA A 14 -14.51 -30.51 -21.32
N CYS A 15 -13.60 -29.82 -20.61
CA CYS A 15 -12.15 -30.04 -20.75
C CYS A 15 -11.66 -30.73 -19.46
N GLY A 16 -11.53 -32.05 -19.47
CA GLY A 16 -11.04 -32.87 -18.35
C GLY A 16 -9.55 -32.66 -17.99
N GLY A 17 -9.03 -31.46 -18.12
CA GLY A 17 -7.77 -31.00 -17.55
C GLY A 17 -8.01 -30.67 -16.08
N LYS A 18 -7.39 -31.45 -15.16
CA LYS A 18 -7.26 -31.04 -13.76
C LYS A 18 -6.67 -29.64 -13.73
N TYR A 19 -7.42 -28.66 -13.20
CA TYR A 19 -6.86 -27.33 -12.89
C TYR A 19 -5.71 -27.59 -11.91
N GLN A 20 -4.50 -27.57 -12.42
CA GLN A 20 -3.31 -27.61 -11.61
C GLN A 20 -3.07 -26.15 -11.23
N ALA A 21 -3.32 -25.80 -9.97
CA ALA A 21 -2.93 -24.50 -9.45
C ALA A 21 -1.46 -24.25 -9.86
N PRO A 22 -1.14 -23.07 -10.40
CA PRO A 22 0.25 -22.78 -10.71
C PRO A 22 1.10 -23.03 -9.47
N PRO A 23 2.33 -23.56 -9.61
CA PRO A 23 3.19 -23.80 -8.47
C PRO A 23 3.31 -22.49 -7.66
N PRO A 24 3.30 -22.57 -6.33
CA PRO A 24 3.44 -21.39 -5.50
C PRO A 24 4.69 -20.62 -5.94
N LEU A 25 4.54 -19.33 -6.21
CA LEU A 25 5.65 -18.45 -6.57
C LEU A 25 6.74 -18.59 -5.50
N SER A 26 7.84 -19.21 -5.86
CA SER A 26 9.08 -19.05 -5.13
C SER A 26 9.46 -17.54 -5.15
N SER A 27 10.32 -17.11 -4.26
CA SER A 27 10.81 -15.73 -4.26
C SER A 27 11.34 -15.33 -5.65
N ILE A 28 10.88 -14.18 -6.16
CA ILE A 28 11.36 -13.59 -7.41
C ILE A 28 12.29 -12.44 -7.05
N ALA A 29 13.56 -12.52 -7.50
CA ALA A 29 14.49 -11.41 -7.40
C ALA A 29 14.04 -10.24 -8.27
N LEU A 30 14.09 -9.04 -7.73
CA LEU A 30 13.78 -7.82 -8.48
C LEU A 30 15.06 -7.26 -9.12
N PRO A 31 14.92 -6.47 -10.20
CA PRO A 31 16.05 -5.75 -10.80
C PRO A 31 16.82 -4.97 -9.74
N ASP A 32 18.14 -4.99 -9.80
CA ASP A 32 19.04 -4.34 -8.84
C ASP A 32 20.23 -3.69 -9.53
N GLY A 33 20.96 -2.85 -8.82
CA GLY A 33 22.22 -2.25 -9.30
C GLY A 33 22.08 -1.46 -10.60
N SER A 34 22.89 -1.79 -11.58
CA SER A 34 22.93 -1.10 -12.89
C SER A 34 21.63 -1.23 -13.69
N GLU A 35 20.83 -2.26 -13.44
CA GLU A 35 19.55 -2.45 -14.11
C GLU A 35 18.51 -1.38 -13.73
N LEU A 36 18.68 -0.71 -12.59
CA LEU A 36 17.81 0.37 -12.10
C LEU A 36 18.29 1.77 -12.54
N LYS A 37 19.12 1.88 -13.56
CA LYS A 37 19.59 3.18 -14.09
C LYS A 37 20.11 4.13 -12.99
N PRO A 38 21.20 3.81 -12.28
CA PRO A 38 21.71 4.68 -11.23
C PRO A 38 22.18 6.03 -11.80
N TYR A 39 22.05 7.12 -11.05
CA TYR A 39 22.60 8.43 -11.42
C TYR A 39 24.13 8.41 -11.46
N ASP A 40 24.74 7.65 -10.57
CA ASP A 40 26.17 7.37 -10.55
C ASP A 40 26.39 5.85 -10.68
N PRO A 41 26.95 5.36 -11.79
CA PRO A 41 27.20 3.93 -11.96
C PRO A 41 28.13 3.30 -10.92
N ALA A 42 28.97 4.11 -10.26
CA ALA A 42 29.83 3.67 -9.18
C ALA A 42 29.07 3.51 -7.83
N GLN A 43 27.85 4.01 -7.76
CA GLN A 43 27.01 4.00 -6.55
C GLN A 43 25.58 3.51 -6.86
N PRO A 44 25.42 2.28 -7.34
CA PRO A 44 24.11 1.75 -7.72
C PRO A 44 23.20 1.61 -6.50
N GLY A 45 21.89 1.71 -6.74
CA GLY A 45 20.86 1.48 -5.76
C GLY A 45 20.42 0.03 -5.67
N LYS A 46 19.54 -0.25 -4.74
CA LYS A 46 18.77 -1.49 -4.60
C LYS A 46 17.32 -1.24 -4.96
N ALA A 47 16.61 -2.25 -5.42
CA ALA A 47 15.20 -2.16 -5.79
C ALA A 47 14.35 -1.58 -4.64
N ARG A 48 14.52 -2.08 -3.42
CA ARG A 48 13.75 -1.71 -2.23
C ARG A 48 12.24 -1.67 -2.54
N PRO A 49 11.63 -2.82 -2.80
CA PRO A 49 10.21 -2.90 -3.14
C PRO A 49 9.37 -2.40 -1.98
N GLN A 50 8.31 -1.66 -2.31
CA GLN A 50 7.39 -1.10 -1.32
C GLN A 50 5.94 -1.51 -1.66
N GLY A 51 5.13 -0.59 -2.18
CA GLY A 51 3.71 -0.79 -2.44
C GLY A 51 3.41 -1.86 -3.49
N LEU A 52 2.32 -2.58 -3.29
CA LEU A 52 1.79 -3.60 -4.19
C LEU A 52 0.37 -3.26 -4.63
N ALA A 53 0.06 -3.48 -5.89
CA ALA A 53 -1.30 -3.39 -6.43
C ALA A 53 -1.54 -4.44 -7.52
N GLN A 54 -2.80 -4.78 -7.76
CA GLN A 54 -3.21 -5.64 -8.86
C GLN A 54 -4.04 -4.83 -9.86
N ALA A 55 -3.71 -4.92 -11.15
CA ALA A 55 -4.47 -4.34 -12.23
C ALA A 55 -4.22 -5.12 -13.54
N ALA A 56 -5.19 -5.17 -14.44
CA ALA A 56 -5.07 -5.78 -15.77
C ALA A 56 -4.46 -7.20 -15.74
N GLY A 57 -4.79 -8.03 -14.73
CA GLY A 57 -4.28 -9.39 -14.58
C GLY A 57 -2.81 -9.51 -14.17
N ARG A 58 -2.19 -8.41 -13.75
CA ARG A 58 -0.79 -8.34 -13.31
C ARG A 58 -0.69 -7.81 -11.89
N VAL A 59 0.42 -8.09 -11.24
CA VAL A 59 0.84 -7.46 -9.98
C VAL A 59 1.89 -6.41 -10.29
N TYR A 60 1.74 -5.26 -9.65
CA TYR A 60 2.64 -4.12 -9.75
C TYR A 60 3.29 -3.88 -8.40
N VAL A 61 4.60 -3.64 -8.42
CA VAL A 61 5.37 -3.29 -7.22
C VAL A 61 6.19 -2.03 -7.47
N THR A 62 6.14 -1.08 -6.55
CA THR A 62 7.00 0.11 -6.60
C THR A 62 8.42 -0.24 -6.18
N LEU A 63 9.40 0.27 -6.93
CA LEU A 63 10.83 0.11 -6.67
C LEU A 63 11.44 1.48 -6.40
N SER A 64 11.92 1.69 -5.18
CA SER A 64 12.44 3.00 -4.73
C SER A 64 13.81 3.35 -5.28
N ASN A 65 14.59 2.37 -5.75
CA ASN A 65 15.94 2.57 -6.27
C ASN A 65 16.83 3.40 -5.32
N GLN A 66 17.03 2.89 -4.13
CA GLN A 66 17.76 3.56 -3.06
C GLN A 66 19.05 2.81 -2.70
N ARG A 67 20.07 3.53 -2.29
CA ARG A 67 21.26 2.98 -1.66
C ARG A 67 21.31 3.32 -0.17
N ASP A 68 21.93 2.44 0.60
CA ASP A 68 22.17 2.68 2.01
C ASP A 68 23.28 3.71 2.20
N THR A 69 23.14 4.55 3.22
CA THR A 69 24.18 5.39 3.75
C THR A 69 24.28 5.19 5.26
N ALA A 70 25.25 5.80 5.91
CA ALA A 70 25.39 5.70 7.35
C ALA A 70 24.20 6.30 8.14
N SER A 71 23.44 7.22 7.54
CA SER A 71 22.34 7.93 8.20
C SER A 71 20.98 7.49 7.68
N PHE A 72 20.70 7.70 6.40
CA PHE A 72 19.42 7.41 5.77
C PHE A 72 19.62 6.87 4.36
N PRO A 73 18.70 6.03 3.83
CA PRO A 73 18.71 5.68 2.43
C PRO A 73 18.57 6.93 1.56
N VAL A 74 19.35 6.98 0.47
CA VAL A 74 19.29 8.05 -0.52
C VAL A 74 18.89 7.50 -1.87
N ASN A 75 18.22 8.30 -2.70
CA ASN A 75 17.86 7.91 -4.04
C ASN A 75 19.12 7.74 -4.90
N ALA A 76 19.28 6.57 -5.49
CA ALA A 76 20.40 6.25 -6.36
C ALA A 76 20.06 6.42 -7.84
N GLY A 77 18.79 6.55 -8.16
CA GLY A 77 18.26 6.68 -9.51
C GLY A 77 16.76 6.98 -9.51
N PRO A 78 16.10 6.92 -10.68
CA PRO A 78 14.66 7.09 -10.80
C PRO A 78 13.91 5.99 -10.07
N GLY A 79 12.65 6.26 -9.73
CA GLY A 79 11.71 5.24 -9.28
C GLY A 79 11.16 4.42 -10.43
N PHE A 80 10.73 3.20 -10.14
CA PHE A 80 10.13 2.29 -11.11
C PHE A 80 8.85 1.64 -10.57
N LEU A 81 8.02 1.14 -11.50
CA LEU A 81 7.09 0.05 -11.26
C LEU A 81 7.61 -1.20 -11.97
N ALA A 82 7.66 -2.32 -11.25
CA ALA A 82 7.81 -3.63 -11.87
C ALA A 82 6.43 -4.28 -11.97
N ALA A 83 6.03 -4.64 -13.19
CA ALA A 83 4.81 -5.37 -13.49
C ALA A 83 5.13 -6.83 -13.76
N PHE A 84 4.44 -7.77 -13.15
CA PHE A 84 4.64 -9.19 -13.41
C PHE A 84 3.33 -9.97 -13.37
N VAL A 85 3.31 -11.07 -14.12
CA VAL A 85 2.22 -12.04 -14.08
C VAL A 85 2.62 -13.12 -13.07
N PRO A 86 1.84 -13.35 -11.99
CA PRO A 86 2.20 -14.32 -10.95
C PRO A 86 2.54 -15.71 -11.45
N SER A 87 1.88 -16.20 -12.51
CA SER A 87 2.10 -17.55 -13.05
C SER A 87 3.38 -17.73 -13.87
N THR A 88 3.96 -16.64 -14.42
CA THR A 88 5.16 -16.72 -15.28
C THR A 88 6.39 -16.13 -14.64
N GLY A 89 6.23 -15.23 -13.66
CA GLY A 89 7.34 -14.50 -13.04
C GLY A 89 8.03 -13.47 -13.96
N THR A 90 7.58 -13.30 -15.21
CA THR A 90 8.17 -12.35 -16.14
C THR A 90 7.94 -10.92 -15.68
N ILE A 91 9.03 -10.16 -15.53
CA ILE A 91 8.99 -8.77 -15.05
C ILE A 91 9.10 -7.80 -16.24
N THR A 92 8.19 -6.84 -16.28
CA THR A 92 8.26 -5.65 -17.14
C THR A 92 8.47 -4.43 -16.27
N ARG A 93 9.45 -3.58 -16.59
CA ARG A 93 9.72 -2.34 -15.85
C ARG A 93 9.06 -1.15 -16.53
N ILE A 94 8.49 -0.27 -15.70
CA ILE A 94 7.92 1.02 -16.09
C ILE A 94 8.73 2.10 -15.39
N ASP A 95 9.43 2.94 -16.15
CA ASP A 95 10.23 4.04 -15.65
C ASP A 95 9.30 5.18 -15.18
N LEU A 96 9.37 5.54 -13.92
CA LEU A 96 8.58 6.64 -13.35
C LEU A 96 9.32 7.98 -13.39
N GLY A 97 10.63 7.98 -13.64
CA GLY A 97 11.48 9.16 -13.54
C GLY A 97 11.31 10.20 -14.64
N GLY A 98 10.59 9.89 -15.72
CA GLY A 98 10.41 10.79 -16.86
C GLY A 98 11.64 10.92 -17.75
N SER A 99 11.68 11.94 -18.63
CA SER A 99 12.71 12.10 -19.63
C SER A 99 14.09 12.44 -19.04
N ASP A 100 14.13 13.11 -17.89
CA ASP A 100 15.37 13.49 -17.19
C ASP A 100 15.75 12.52 -16.06
N GLY A 101 14.90 11.51 -15.80
CA GLY A 101 15.10 10.54 -14.73
C GLY A 101 14.82 11.06 -13.32
N HIS A 102 14.39 12.32 -13.18
CA HIS A 102 14.23 12.96 -11.85
C HIS A 102 12.80 13.29 -11.47
N GLN A 103 11.80 13.03 -12.34
CA GLN A 103 10.42 13.47 -12.09
C GLN A 103 9.63 12.62 -11.09
N CYS A 104 10.14 11.47 -10.69
CA CYS A 104 9.59 10.62 -9.64
C CYS A 104 10.70 9.80 -9.02
N GLN A 105 10.99 10.06 -7.77
CA GLN A 105 11.94 9.28 -6.98
C GLN A 105 11.26 8.73 -5.74
N ASN A 106 11.77 7.61 -5.22
CA ASN A 106 11.27 6.95 -4.03
C ASN A 106 9.75 6.76 -4.05
N PRO A 107 9.17 6.05 -5.07
CA PRO A 107 7.76 5.71 -5.05
C PRO A 107 7.48 4.77 -3.87
N GLY A 108 6.51 5.14 -3.05
CA GLY A 108 6.09 4.37 -1.89
C GLY A 108 4.93 3.43 -2.23
N PHE A 109 3.73 3.90 -2.00
CA PHE A 109 2.51 3.15 -2.29
C PHE A 109 2.24 3.06 -3.79
N VAL A 110 1.41 2.11 -4.18
CA VAL A 110 0.72 2.11 -5.47
C VAL A 110 -0.70 1.60 -5.25
N ARG A 111 -1.67 2.26 -5.87
CA ARG A 111 -3.08 1.86 -5.77
C ARG A 111 -3.71 1.77 -7.14
N ALA A 112 -4.49 0.72 -7.34
CA ALA A 112 -5.40 0.62 -8.47
C ALA A 112 -6.67 1.40 -8.15
N SER A 113 -7.22 2.05 -9.15
CA SER A 113 -8.47 2.80 -9.05
C SER A 113 -9.54 2.19 -9.98
N ASP A 114 -10.81 2.47 -9.68
CA ASP A 114 -11.97 2.00 -10.45
C ASP A 114 -11.96 2.48 -11.90
N ASP A 115 -11.19 3.53 -12.22
CA ASP A 115 -10.97 3.99 -13.60
C ASP A 115 -9.99 3.11 -14.40
N GLY A 116 -9.49 2.02 -13.81
CA GLY A 116 -8.54 1.09 -14.43
C GLY A 116 -7.10 1.61 -14.47
N ARG A 117 -6.78 2.70 -13.79
CA ARG A 117 -5.43 3.28 -13.69
C ARG A 117 -4.74 2.88 -12.40
N LEU A 118 -3.42 3.01 -12.39
CA LEU A 118 -2.60 2.93 -11.19
C LEU A 118 -2.08 4.32 -10.83
N TYR A 119 -2.03 4.60 -9.54
CA TYR A 119 -1.49 5.86 -9.02
C TYR A 119 -0.41 5.56 -7.99
N ALA A 120 0.73 6.25 -8.12
CA ALA A 120 1.86 6.11 -7.21
C ALA A 120 2.39 7.47 -6.75
N PRO A 121 2.44 7.72 -5.43
CA PRO A 121 3.11 8.88 -4.87
C PRO A 121 4.61 8.65 -4.84
N CYS A 122 5.37 9.67 -5.24
CA CYS A 122 6.82 9.69 -5.23
C CYS A 122 7.28 10.70 -4.17
N SER A 123 7.82 10.21 -3.06
CA SER A 123 8.19 11.08 -1.91
C SER A 123 9.52 11.80 -2.07
N GLY A 124 10.29 11.50 -3.13
CA GLY A 124 11.57 12.13 -3.38
C GLY A 124 12.63 11.83 -2.31
N ASN A 125 13.57 12.72 -2.13
CA ASN A 125 14.46 12.75 -0.97
C ASN A 125 13.73 13.37 0.22
N PHE A 126 14.01 12.89 1.42
CA PHE A 126 13.44 13.45 2.65
C PHE A 126 14.10 14.77 3.08
N SER A 127 15.10 15.26 2.35
CA SER A 127 15.81 16.51 2.64
C SER A 127 15.30 17.66 1.78
N GLY A 128 14.50 18.57 2.34
CA GLY A 128 14.22 19.88 1.74
C GLY A 128 13.28 19.91 0.53
N SER A 129 13.45 20.91 -0.34
CA SER A 129 12.70 21.07 -1.57
C SER A 129 13.19 20.11 -2.63
N ASP A 130 12.39 19.11 -2.96
CA ASP A 130 12.73 18.12 -3.95
C ASP A 130 11.75 18.19 -5.13
N SER A 131 12.27 18.55 -6.30
CA SER A 131 11.51 18.59 -7.55
C SER A 131 11.11 17.20 -8.07
N ALA A 132 11.65 16.15 -7.48
CA ALA A 132 11.35 14.76 -7.82
C ALA A 132 10.10 14.20 -7.14
N ARG A 133 9.38 15.00 -6.36
CA ARG A 133 8.12 14.63 -5.74
C ARG A 133 6.98 14.77 -6.72
N ALA A 134 6.21 13.71 -6.89
CA ALA A 134 5.11 13.68 -7.84
C ALA A 134 4.02 12.69 -7.40
N ILE A 135 2.84 12.84 -7.98
CA ILE A 135 1.90 11.73 -8.18
C ILE A 135 1.99 11.34 -9.65
N VAL A 136 2.19 10.06 -9.91
CA VAL A 136 2.19 9.53 -11.28
C VAL A 136 0.97 8.66 -11.52
N GLU A 137 0.39 8.79 -12.72
CA GLU A 137 -0.67 7.92 -13.24
C GLU A 137 -0.06 6.98 -14.27
N VAL A 138 -0.41 5.70 -14.17
CA VAL A 138 0.10 4.65 -15.06
C VAL A 138 -1.07 3.93 -15.72
N ASP A 139 -0.99 3.72 -17.02
CA ASP A 139 -1.86 2.81 -17.76
C ASP A 139 -1.33 1.38 -17.63
N PRO A 140 -2.02 0.48 -16.91
CA PRO A 140 -1.55 -0.88 -16.71
C PRO A 140 -1.69 -1.77 -17.94
N LEU A 141 -2.53 -1.41 -18.91
CA LEU A 141 -2.66 -2.16 -20.17
C LEU A 141 -1.47 -1.87 -21.10
N ALA A 142 -1.11 -0.59 -21.23
CA ALA A 142 -0.01 -0.14 -22.05
C ALA A 142 1.36 -0.22 -21.33
N ASN A 143 1.39 -0.33 -20.00
CA ASN A 143 2.59 -0.26 -19.14
C ASN A 143 3.37 1.05 -19.34
N ILE A 144 2.68 2.18 -19.38
CA ILE A 144 3.28 3.50 -19.52
C ILE A 144 2.76 4.48 -18.47
N VAL A 145 3.59 5.45 -18.10
CA VAL A 145 3.16 6.62 -17.36
C VAL A 145 2.40 7.54 -18.32
N THR A 146 1.17 7.88 -17.96
CA THR A 146 0.29 8.75 -18.77
C THR A 146 0.36 10.20 -18.33
N ARG A 147 0.43 10.44 -17.01
CA ARG A 147 0.47 11.81 -16.45
C ARG A 147 1.35 11.86 -15.21
N ARG A 148 1.88 13.06 -14.93
CA ARG A 148 2.62 13.40 -13.72
C ARG A 148 2.14 14.73 -13.18
N ALA A 149 1.81 14.78 -11.88
CA ALA A 149 1.50 16.00 -11.17
C ALA A 149 2.65 16.33 -10.22
N ALA A 150 3.19 17.52 -10.33
CA ALA A 150 4.16 18.02 -9.35
C ALA A 150 3.50 18.25 -8.00
N ILE A 151 4.22 17.95 -6.93
CA ILE A 151 3.76 18.18 -5.56
C ILE A 151 4.11 19.60 -5.14
N PRO A 152 3.22 20.30 -4.43
CA PRO A 152 3.53 21.62 -3.87
C PRO A 152 4.82 21.60 -3.03
N ALA A 153 5.60 22.66 -3.14
CA ALA A 153 6.86 22.80 -2.42
C ALA A 153 6.68 22.57 -0.91
N GLY A 154 7.61 21.87 -0.30
CA GLY A 154 7.61 21.54 1.13
C GLY A 154 6.69 20.39 1.53
N ARG A 155 5.96 19.75 0.61
CA ARG A 155 5.10 18.60 0.88
C ARG A 155 5.78 17.30 0.45
N VAL A 156 5.54 16.22 1.21
CA VAL A 156 6.06 14.87 0.94
C VAL A 156 4.88 13.91 0.84
N PRO A 157 4.51 13.48 -0.38
CA PRO A 157 3.33 12.64 -0.55
C PRO A 157 3.53 11.27 0.10
N ASN A 158 2.53 10.83 0.86
CA ASN A 158 2.49 9.54 1.55
C ASN A 158 1.07 8.95 1.48
N GLY A 159 0.96 7.75 0.96
CA GLY A 159 -0.35 7.17 0.60
C GLY A 159 -0.98 7.84 -0.63
N VAL A 160 -1.97 7.19 -1.19
CA VAL A 160 -2.77 7.75 -2.30
C VAL A 160 -4.19 7.18 -2.28
N ALA A 161 -5.17 8.08 -2.40
CA ALA A 161 -6.58 7.73 -2.54
C ALA A 161 -7.14 8.40 -3.78
N VAL A 162 -7.91 7.65 -4.56
CA VAL A 162 -8.53 8.16 -5.80
C VAL A 162 -10.03 8.22 -5.59
N THR A 163 -10.59 9.41 -5.70
CA THR A 163 -12.04 9.66 -5.66
C THR A 163 -12.55 9.96 -7.07
N ALA A 164 -13.81 10.29 -7.21
CA ALA A 164 -14.38 10.61 -8.52
C ALA A 164 -13.63 11.76 -9.21
N ASN A 165 -13.35 12.83 -8.48
CA ASN A 165 -12.84 14.09 -9.04
C ASN A 165 -11.40 14.41 -8.60
N LYS A 166 -10.87 13.75 -7.58
CA LYS A 166 -9.58 14.10 -6.97
C LYS A 166 -8.71 12.89 -6.68
N ILE A 167 -7.41 13.15 -6.65
CA ILE A 167 -6.40 12.22 -6.15
C ILE A 167 -5.86 12.85 -4.86
N TRP A 168 -6.09 12.18 -3.74
CA TRP A 168 -5.68 12.63 -2.43
C TRP A 168 -4.40 11.94 -1.99
N THR A 169 -3.57 12.66 -1.24
CA THR A 169 -2.37 12.11 -0.60
C THR A 169 -2.18 12.76 0.77
N GLY A 170 -1.57 12.04 1.70
CA GLY A 170 -1.12 12.58 2.96
C GLY A 170 0.24 13.26 2.84
N ASP A 171 0.64 13.97 3.87
CA ASP A 171 1.99 14.52 4.01
C ASP A 171 2.76 13.73 5.08
N ALA A 172 3.89 13.13 4.69
CA ALA A 172 4.72 12.31 5.57
C ALA A 172 5.37 13.08 6.73
N PHE A 173 5.41 14.41 6.67
CA PHE A 173 6.04 15.26 7.69
C PHE A 173 5.11 16.31 8.28
N SER A 174 3.83 16.25 7.99
CA SER A 174 2.84 17.12 8.58
C SER A 174 1.50 16.44 8.75
N THR A 175 0.58 17.12 9.44
CA THR A 175 -0.77 16.63 9.70
C THR A 175 -1.76 17.14 8.65
N THR A 176 -1.37 17.12 7.38
CA THR A 176 -2.21 17.61 6.29
C THR A 176 -2.45 16.56 5.22
N VAL A 177 -3.61 16.62 4.61
CA VAL A 177 -3.91 15.97 3.34
C VAL A 177 -4.01 17.03 2.25
N PHE A 178 -3.65 16.66 1.02
CA PHE A 178 -3.77 17.57 -0.13
C PHE A 178 -4.19 16.78 -1.36
N SER A 179 -4.71 17.46 -2.36
CA SER A 179 -5.24 16.81 -3.55
C SER A 179 -4.69 17.36 -4.84
N ILE A 180 -4.81 16.50 -5.86
CA ILE A 180 -4.60 16.79 -7.27
C ILE A 180 -6.00 16.74 -7.92
N ASP A 181 -6.36 17.73 -8.70
CA ASP A 181 -7.54 17.66 -9.55
C ASP A 181 -7.35 16.59 -10.62
N LYS A 182 -8.27 15.63 -10.68
CA LYS A 182 -8.12 14.43 -11.51
C LYS A 182 -8.23 14.73 -13.00
N ALA A 183 -9.01 15.75 -13.39
CA ALA A 183 -9.21 16.11 -14.79
C ALA A 183 -8.00 16.86 -15.35
N THR A 184 -7.52 17.88 -14.64
CA THR A 184 -6.39 18.71 -15.06
C THR A 184 -5.03 18.13 -14.68
N PHE A 185 -4.99 17.25 -13.70
CA PHE A 185 -3.80 16.65 -13.11
C PHE A 185 -2.84 17.68 -12.52
N ASN A 186 -3.39 18.74 -11.93
CA ASN A 186 -2.67 19.80 -11.24
C ASN A 186 -3.01 19.80 -9.75
N ALA A 187 -2.09 20.31 -8.94
CA ALA A 187 -2.34 20.52 -7.52
C ALA A 187 -3.57 21.43 -7.32
N ASP A 188 -4.47 21.01 -6.44
CA ASP A 188 -5.67 21.77 -6.13
C ASP A 188 -5.32 22.93 -5.17
N PRO A 189 -5.54 24.19 -5.56
CA PRO A 189 -5.22 25.34 -4.73
C PRO A 189 -6.10 25.46 -3.47
N GLY A 190 -7.25 24.77 -3.42
CA GLY A 190 -8.12 24.69 -2.22
C GLY A 190 -7.57 23.79 -1.12
N THR A 191 -6.47 23.09 -1.35
CA THR A 191 -5.78 22.23 -0.39
C THR A 191 -4.37 22.78 -0.12
N PRO A 192 -3.75 22.52 1.02
CA PRO A 192 -3.93 21.42 1.97
C PRO A 192 -5.05 21.62 3.00
N VAL A 193 -5.64 20.51 3.44
CA VAL A 193 -6.58 20.45 4.55
C VAL A 193 -5.87 19.89 5.76
N ALA A 194 -5.90 20.59 6.89
CA ALA A 194 -5.35 20.10 8.14
C ALA A 194 -6.28 19.05 8.76
N VAL A 195 -5.72 17.93 9.22
CA VAL A 195 -6.35 16.98 10.10
C VAL A 195 -5.73 17.09 11.49
N ASP A 196 -6.54 17.09 12.55
CA ASP A 196 -6.04 17.28 13.92
C ASP A 196 -5.42 15.99 14.48
N CYS A 197 -4.31 15.56 13.87
CA CYS A 197 -3.58 14.38 14.31
C CYS A 197 -3.13 14.52 15.77
N PRO A 198 -3.08 13.42 16.53
CA PRO A 198 -2.56 13.43 17.89
C PRO A 198 -1.18 14.07 17.95
N LYS A 199 -1.02 15.07 18.84
CA LYS A 199 0.22 15.87 18.91
C LYS A 199 1.34 15.08 19.56
N SER A 200 2.45 14.95 18.85
CA SER A 200 3.72 14.44 19.35
C SER A 200 4.89 15.11 18.60
N ALA A 201 6.11 14.72 18.91
CA ALA A 201 7.29 15.19 18.19
C ALA A 201 7.27 14.79 16.70
N PHE A 202 6.57 13.68 16.37
CA PHE A 202 6.45 13.14 15.02
C PHE A 202 4.97 12.78 14.76
N SER A 203 4.20 13.75 14.29
CA SER A 203 2.82 13.52 13.84
C SER A 203 2.77 13.70 12.33
N TYR A 204 2.15 12.73 11.64
CA TYR A 204 2.13 12.68 10.17
C TYR A 204 0.87 11.96 9.68
N VAL A 205 0.56 12.12 8.41
CA VAL A 205 -0.47 11.30 7.76
C VAL A 205 0.19 10.01 7.25
N ALA A 206 -0.13 8.89 7.87
CA ALA A 206 0.46 7.59 7.57
C ALA A 206 -0.04 7.03 6.23
N ASP A 207 -1.34 7.12 5.99
CA ASP A 207 -1.96 6.69 4.73
C ASP A 207 -3.27 7.44 4.47
N VAL A 208 -3.69 7.43 3.21
CA VAL A 208 -5.03 7.87 2.77
C VAL A 208 -5.64 6.82 1.85
N MET A 209 -6.95 6.59 1.97
CA MET A 209 -7.66 5.59 1.17
C MET A 209 -9.07 6.04 0.83
N ALA A 210 -9.51 5.75 -0.40
CA ALA A 210 -10.91 5.85 -0.79
C ALA A 210 -11.61 4.51 -0.53
N ILE A 211 -12.62 4.50 0.33
CA ILE A 211 -13.36 3.30 0.69
C ILE A 211 -14.85 3.63 0.62
N ARG A 212 -15.57 2.93 -0.26
CA ARG A 212 -17.04 3.07 -0.41
C ARG A 212 -17.50 4.52 -0.57
N GLY A 213 -16.82 5.29 -1.41
CA GLY A 213 -17.16 6.68 -1.72
C GLY A 213 -16.79 7.69 -0.62
N SER A 214 -16.18 7.26 0.48
CA SER A 214 -15.61 8.14 1.51
C SER A 214 -14.10 8.22 1.38
N LEU A 215 -13.54 9.36 1.72
CA LEU A 215 -12.09 9.53 1.87
C LEU A 215 -11.72 9.26 3.32
N TRP A 216 -10.66 8.50 3.53
CA TRP A 216 -10.12 8.18 4.84
C TRP A 216 -8.68 8.63 4.94
N ALA A 217 -8.29 9.19 6.09
CA ALA A 217 -6.92 9.58 6.40
C ALA A 217 -6.52 8.99 7.76
N LEU A 218 -5.39 8.31 7.78
CA LEU A 218 -4.81 7.71 8.97
C LEU A 218 -3.67 8.60 9.48
N CYS A 219 -3.83 9.12 10.67
CA CYS A 219 -2.79 9.89 11.35
C CYS A 219 -1.98 9.00 12.28
N GLY A 220 -0.66 9.09 12.16
CA GLY A 220 0.31 8.42 13.01
C GLY A 220 1.01 9.37 13.97
N SER A 221 1.25 8.89 15.18
CA SER A 221 2.21 9.42 16.12
C SER A 221 2.71 8.31 17.04
N ASP A 222 3.81 8.54 17.74
CA ASP A 222 4.41 7.59 18.67
C ASP A 222 3.54 7.30 19.92
N VAL A 223 2.62 8.19 20.25
CA VAL A 223 1.77 8.09 21.46
C VAL A 223 0.37 7.58 21.18
N SER A 224 -0.21 7.91 20.03
CA SER A 224 -1.53 7.45 19.60
C SER A 224 -1.73 7.71 18.13
N GLY A 225 -2.73 7.05 17.52
CA GLY A 225 -3.18 7.32 16.17
C GLY A 225 -4.61 7.84 16.13
N ALA A 226 -5.02 8.34 14.99
CA ALA A 226 -6.39 8.71 14.71
C ALA A 226 -6.79 8.38 13.28
N LEU A 227 -8.01 7.89 13.09
CA LEU A 227 -8.60 7.67 11.78
C LEU A 227 -9.68 8.73 11.55
N TYR A 228 -9.59 9.41 10.41
CA TYR A 228 -10.52 10.43 9.95
C TYR A 228 -11.32 9.95 8.77
N ARG A 229 -12.63 10.18 8.80
CA ARG A 229 -13.47 10.16 7.61
C ARG A 229 -13.59 11.57 7.08
N LEU A 230 -13.23 11.77 5.82
CA LEU A 230 -13.22 13.06 5.16
C LEU A 230 -14.24 13.06 4.01
N ASP A 231 -14.72 14.25 3.70
CA ASP A 231 -15.48 14.48 2.49
C ASP A 231 -14.57 14.30 1.25
N PRO A 232 -14.95 13.48 0.27
CA PRO A 232 -14.08 13.15 -0.86
C PRO A 232 -13.80 14.29 -1.83
N ASP A 233 -14.62 15.34 -1.82
CA ASP A 233 -14.48 16.50 -2.72
C ASP A 233 -13.78 17.69 -2.05
N SER A 234 -14.12 17.98 -0.79
CA SER A 234 -13.56 19.13 -0.06
C SER A 234 -12.42 18.76 0.91
N GLY A 235 -12.30 17.50 1.31
CA GLY A 235 -11.40 17.06 2.37
C GLY A 235 -11.85 17.42 3.77
N ALA A 236 -13.03 18.02 3.95
CA ALA A 236 -13.55 18.41 5.25
C ALA A 236 -13.71 17.19 6.18
N VAL A 237 -13.32 17.35 7.45
CA VAL A 237 -13.46 16.28 8.46
C VAL A 237 -14.94 16.06 8.78
N LEU A 238 -15.42 14.83 8.50
CA LEU A 238 -16.79 14.40 8.79
C LEU A 238 -16.89 13.65 10.12
N ALA A 239 -15.87 12.86 10.45
CA ALA A 239 -15.81 12.12 11.72
C ALA A 239 -14.35 11.73 12.01
N GLN A 240 -14.07 11.45 13.29
CA GLN A 240 -12.77 10.96 13.74
C GLN A 240 -12.90 9.97 14.89
N VAL A 241 -11.90 9.12 15.04
CA VAL A 241 -11.77 8.19 16.16
C VAL A 241 -10.30 7.91 16.46
N THR A 242 -9.99 7.73 17.75
CA THR A 242 -8.64 7.33 18.18
C THR A 242 -8.40 5.86 17.88
N VAL A 243 -7.21 5.53 17.38
CA VAL A 243 -6.68 4.18 17.19
C VAL A 243 -5.38 3.99 17.98
N GLY A 244 -4.72 2.85 17.86
CA GLY A 244 -3.47 2.58 18.58
C GLY A 244 -2.30 3.49 18.14
N PRO A 245 -1.17 3.45 18.87
CA PRO A 245 0.00 4.27 18.58
C PRO A 245 0.72 3.77 17.31
N ASN A 246 1.37 4.71 16.62
CA ASN A 246 2.12 4.48 15.39
C ASN A 246 1.36 3.60 14.38
N PRO A 247 0.13 3.98 13.99
CA PRO A 247 -0.59 3.23 12.97
C PRO A 247 0.11 3.40 11.62
N THR A 248 0.20 2.32 10.85
CA THR A 248 0.97 2.28 9.61
C THR A 248 0.10 2.22 8.37
N GLU A 249 -1.00 1.48 8.42
CA GLU A 249 -1.83 1.23 7.23
C GLU A 249 -3.28 0.94 7.64
N LEU A 250 -4.21 1.15 6.68
CA LEU A 250 -5.62 0.83 6.82
C LEU A 250 -6.14 -0.01 5.65
N ALA A 251 -7.19 -0.79 5.90
CA ALA A 251 -7.89 -1.56 4.87
C ALA A 251 -9.40 -1.50 5.06
N GLY A 252 -10.14 -1.28 3.97
CA GLY A 252 -11.59 -1.38 3.97
C GLY A 252 -12.05 -2.83 3.89
N LEU A 253 -13.07 -3.19 4.66
CA LEU A 253 -13.74 -4.48 4.65
C LEU A 253 -15.05 -4.43 3.84
N ASP A 254 -15.49 -5.58 3.34
CA ASP A 254 -16.72 -5.69 2.55
C ASP A 254 -17.99 -5.32 3.33
N ASP A 255 -17.97 -5.44 4.65
CA ASP A 255 -19.07 -5.05 5.54
C ASP A 255 -19.08 -3.56 5.92
N GLY A 256 -18.07 -2.80 5.45
CA GLY A 256 -17.93 -1.35 5.70
C GLY A 256 -17.10 -0.98 6.90
N ARG A 257 -16.61 -1.96 7.67
CA ARG A 257 -15.61 -1.72 8.72
C ARG A 257 -14.25 -1.37 8.10
N ILE A 258 -13.38 -0.80 8.90
CA ILE A 258 -12.01 -0.47 8.51
C ILE A 258 -11.05 -1.12 9.50
N ALA A 259 -10.09 -1.86 9.00
CA ALA A 259 -9.01 -2.42 9.78
C ALA A 259 -7.82 -1.44 9.81
N VAL A 260 -7.21 -1.27 10.97
CA VAL A 260 -6.00 -0.45 11.17
C VAL A 260 -4.98 -1.27 11.93
N VAL A 261 -3.77 -1.39 11.41
CA VAL A 261 -2.64 -1.97 12.13
C VAL A 261 -1.83 -0.88 12.82
N ASN A 262 -1.53 -1.11 14.09
CA ASN A 262 -0.82 -0.18 14.96
C ASN A 262 0.53 -0.80 15.32
N ALA A 263 1.63 -0.27 14.74
CA ALA A 263 2.96 -0.80 14.96
C ALA A 263 3.52 -0.49 16.36
N GLY A 264 3.01 0.58 17.00
CA GLY A 264 3.54 1.01 18.30
C GLY A 264 3.19 0.08 19.47
N ASP A 265 2.04 -0.61 19.41
CA ASP A 265 1.61 -1.58 20.41
C ASP A 265 1.31 -2.97 19.85
N ASN A 266 1.65 -3.21 18.58
CA ASN A 266 1.42 -4.45 17.84
C ASN A 266 -0.05 -4.91 17.90
N THR A 267 -0.98 -4.02 17.56
CA THR A 267 -2.41 -4.32 17.62
C THR A 267 -3.12 -4.13 16.30
N LEU A 268 -4.27 -4.78 16.18
CA LEU A 268 -5.28 -4.56 15.15
C LEU A 268 -6.50 -3.88 15.77
N THR A 269 -6.89 -2.77 15.20
CA THR A 269 -8.12 -2.05 15.53
C THR A 269 -9.12 -2.18 14.39
N LEU A 270 -10.36 -2.55 14.70
CA LEU A 270 -11.48 -2.42 13.77
C LEU A 270 -12.25 -1.14 14.08
N VAL A 271 -12.52 -0.36 13.04
CA VAL A 271 -13.34 0.86 13.13
C VAL A 271 -14.65 0.61 12.39
N THR A 272 -15.74 0.85 13.09
CA THR A 272 -17.11 0.68 12.57
C THR A 272 -17.76 2.06 12.42
N PRO A 273 -18.13 2.48 11.19
CA PRO A 273 -18.97 3.65 10.98
C PRO A 273 -20.38 3.41 11.58
N SER A 274 -20.86 4.34 12.39
CA SER A 274 -22.15 4.21 13.07
C SER A 274 -22.81 5.57 13.29
N GLY A 275 -24.03 5.77 12.81
CA GLY A 275 -24.88 6.93 13.11
C GLY A 275 -24.24 8.30 12.82
N GLY A 276 -23.35 8.38 11.84
CA GLY A 276 -22.59 9.60 11.52
C GLY A 276 -21.23 9.71 12.24
N GLY A 277 -20.99 8.89 13.26
CA GLY A 277 -19.72 8.78 13.99
C GLY A 277 -18.90 7.56 13.64
N LEU A 278 -17.82 7.33 14.41
CA LEU A 278 -16.93 6.18 14.29
C LEU A 278 -16.77 5.54 15.67
N ALA A 279 -16.75 4.21 15.71
CA ALA A 279 -16.43 3.44 16.91
C ALA A 279 -15.21 2.55 16.64
N ALA A 280 -14.18 2.65 17.47
CA ALA A 280 -12.96 1.85 17.35
C ALA A 280 -12.93 0.77 18.43
N GLN A 281 -12.52 -0.44 18.04
CA GLN A 281 -12.32 -1.56 18.94
C GLN A 281 -10.99 -2.24 18.63
N LYS A 282 -10.12 -2.33 19.61
CA LYS A 282 -8.95 -3.20 19.54
C LYS A 282 -9.40 -4.65 19.59
N VAL A 283 -9.17 -5.41 18.52
CA VAL A 283 -9.70 -6.76 18.35
C VAL A 283 -8.64 -7.84 18.43
N LEU A 284 -7.36 -7.47 18.23
CA LEU A 284 -6.25 -8.41 18.29
C LEU A 284 -5.01 -7.71 18.83
N THR A 285 -4.27 -8.39 19.70
CA THR A 285 -2.89 -8.04 20.07
C THR A 285 -2.00 -9.16 19.55
N PHE A 286 -1.06 -8.80 18.69
CA PHE A 286 -0.09 -9.77 18.17
C PHE A 286 0.91 -10.13 19.26
N SER A 287 1.54 -11.30 19.13
CA SER A 287 2.55 -11.74 20.08
C SER A 287 3.72 -10.74 20.11
N SER A 288 4.49 -10.73 21.21
CA SER A 288 5.73 -9.92 21.31
C SER A 288 6.82 -10.32 20.31
N GLN A 289 6.67 -11.48 19.68
CA GLN A 289 7.55 -11.95 18.60
C GLN A 289 7.22 -11.23 17.28
N THR A 290 5.96 -10.76 17.11
CA THR A 290 5.52 -9.98 15.95
C THR A 290 5.91 -8.53 16.18
N ALA A 291 6.79 -7.97 15.37
CA ALA A 291 7.31 -6.63 15.57
C ALA A 291 7.26 -5.81 14.27
N ALA A 292 7.00 -4.50 14.42
CA ALA A 292 6.99 -3.54 13.33
C ALA A 292 5.99 -3.92 12.22
N LEU A 293 4.70 -3.96 12.56
CA LEU A 293 3.60 -4.08 11.59
C LEU A 293 3.70 -2.98 10.53
N GLN A 294 3.55 -3.34 9.24
CA GLN A 294 3.74 -2.41 8.13
C GLN A 294 2.48 -2.21 7.30
N ASP A 295 1.77 -3.27 6.97
CA ASP A 295 0.63 -3.23 6.04
C ASP A 295 -0.50 -4.14 6.50
N VAL A 296 -1.72 -3.78 6.12
CA VAL A 296 -2.91 -4.62 6.25
C VAL A 296 -3.75 -4.54 4.99
N ARG A 297 -4.20 -5.69 4.51
CA ARG A 297 -5.11 -5.81 3.36
C ARG A 297 -6.24 -6.77 3.69
N ALA A 298 -7.38 -6.53 3.07
CA ALA A 298 -8.57 -7.36 3.23
C ALA A 298 -8.90 -8.15 1.96
N PHE A 299 -9.39 -9.38 2.15
CA PHE A 299 -10.06 -10.16 1.11
C PHE A 299 -11.27 -10.86 1.76
N GLY A 300 -12.47 -10.37 1.49
CA GLY A 300 -13.66 -10.81 2.20
C GLY A 300 -13.56 -10.55 3.72
N HIS A 301 -13.69 -11.60 4.52
CA HIS A 301 -13.56 -11.60 5.99
C HIS A 301 -12.14 -11.91 6.48
N ILE A 302 -11.21 -12.15 5.56
CA ILE A 302 -9.81 -12.43 5.89
C ILE A 302 -9.00 -11.13 5.79
N LEU A 303 -8.18 -10.89 6.81
CA LEU A 303 -7.13 -9.87 6.78
C LEU A 303 -5.76 -10.52 6.62
N PHE A 304 -4.91 -9.82 5.92
CA PHE A 304 -3.50 -10.15 5.74
C PHE A 304 -2.67 -8.99 6.24
N THR A 305 -1.64 -9.28 7.04
CA THR A 305 -0.69 -8.25 7.52
C THR A 305 0.74 -8.75 7.41
N VAL A 306 1.67 -7.82 7.39
CA VAL A 306 3.12 -8.10 7.43
C VAL A 306 3.78 -7.38 8.58
N ALA A 307 4.80 -8.00 9.12
CA ALA A 307 5.61 -7.48 10.22
C ALA A 307 7.09 -7.53 9.86
N SER A 308 7.69 -6.38 9.56
CA SER A 308 9.07 -6.28 9.06
C SER A 308 10.11 -6.67 10.11
N GLY A 309 9.86 -6.39 11.37
CA GLY A 309 10.78 -6.71 12.46
C GLY A 309 10.87 -8.21 12.76
N SER A 310 9.78 -8.96 12.57
CA SER A 310 9.75 -10.42 12.74
C SER A 310 9.99 -11.19 11.44
N ASN A 311 10.01 -10.51 10.29
CA ASN A 311 10.10 -11.10 8.95
C ASN A 311 8.95 -12.10 8.65
N THR A 312 7.73 -11.75 9.07
CA THR A 312 6.56 -12.62 8.93
C THR A 312 5.37 -11.93 8.27
N ALA A 313 4.44 -12.72 7.76
CA ALA A 313 3.10 -12.29 7.44
C ALA A 313 2.08 -13.13 8.22
N GLN A 314 0.95 -12.54 8.56
CA GLN A 314 -0.15 -13.21 9.26
C GLN A 314 -1.42 -13.17 8.43
N ARG A 315 -2.15 -14.28 8.46
CA ARG A 315 -3.50 -14.40 7.93
C ARG A 315 -4.46 -14.46 9.11
N ILE A 316 -5.42 -13.55 9.14
CA ILE A 316 -6.34 -13.32 10.25
C ILE A 316 -7.76 -13.57 9.77
N ASP A 317 -8.47 -14.46 10.44
CA ASP A 317 -9.89 -14.70 10.22
C ASP A 317 -10.69 -13.85 11.21
N LEU A 318 -11.52 -12.93 10.68
CA LEU A 318 -12.36 -12.05 11.49
C LEU A 318 -13.60 -12.75 12.06
N ASP A 319 -14.03 -13.83 11.43
CA ASP A 319 -15.22 -14.60 11.76
C ASP A 319 -14.88 -15.90 12.54
N ALA A 320 -13.62 -16.08 12.93
CA ALA A 320 -13.20 -17.23 13.71
C ALA A 320 -14.00 -17.37 15.03
N GLN A 321 -14.25 -18.60 15.43
CA GLN A 321 -14.90 -18.87 16.69
C GLN A 321 -14.13 -18.22 17.88
N GLY A 322 -14.80 -17.39 18.64
CA GLY A 322 -14.21 -16.63 19.75
C GLY A 322 -13.70 -15.25 19.36
N GLY A 323 -13.90 -14.81 18.12
CA GLY A 323 -13.52 -13.49 17.58
C GLY A 323 -12.30 -13.53 16.65
N PRO A 324 -11.82 -12.39 16.17
CA PRO A 324 -10.69 -12.27 15.28
C PRO A 324 -9.44 -13.01 15.75
N LYS A 325 -8.84 -13.82 14.88
CA LYS A 325 -7.74 -14.71 15.24
C LYS A 325 -6.73 -14.86 14.12
N VAL A 326 -5.44 -14.90 14.45
CA VAL A 326 -4.39 -15.35 13.52
C VAL A 326 -4.58 -16.86 13.28
N VAL A 327 -4.86 -17.24 12.04
CA VAL A 327 -5.12 -18.62 11.64
C VAL A 327 -3.95 -19.24 10.88
N ALA A 328 -3.07 -18.40 10.31
CA ALA A 328 -1.86 -18.88 9.68
C ALA A 328 -0.77 -17.79 9.69
N GLU A 329 0.49 -18.23 9.62
CA GLU A 329 1.66 -17.38 9.53
C GLU A 329 2.60 -17.87 8.42
N ALA A 330 3.29 -16.94 7.77
CA ALA A 330 4.34 -17.22 6.80
C ALA A 330 5.63 -16.50 7.22
N SER A 331 6.77 -17.18 7.09
CA SER A 331 8.09 -16.60 7.38
C SER A 331 8.90 -16.43 6.09
N PHE A 332 9.60 -15.29 5.95
CA PHE A 332 10.41 -14.94 4.78
C PHE A 332 11.92 -15.06 5.04
N GLY A 333 12.30 -15.50 6.22
CA GLY A 333 13.71 -15.61 6.63
C GLY A 333 14.31 -14.30 7.14
N PRO A 334 15.47 -14.38 7.81
CA PRO A 334 16.12 -13.24 8.44
C PRO A 334 16.48 -12.15 7.43
N GLY A 335 16.22 -10.89 7.79
CA GLY A 335 16.57 -9.73 6.97
C GLY A 335 15.70 -9.51 5.75
N SER A 336 14.62 -10.28 5.54
CA SER A 336 13.71 -10.09 4.41
C SER A 336 13.00 -8.74 4.47
N GLY A 337 12.61 -8.29 5.67
CA GLY A 337 11.93 -7.03 5.89
C GLY A 337 10.65 -6.90 5.04
N PRO A 338 9.64 -7.79 5.23
CA PRO A 338 8.39 -7.70 4.50
C PRO A 338 7.74 -6.34 4.76
N TYR A 339 7.27 -5.69 3.70
CA TYR A 339 6.83 -4.31 3.78
C TYR A 339 5.38 -4.09 3.36
N ASN A 340 4.96 -4.73 2.27
CA ASN A 340 3.59 -4.63 1.80
C ASN A 340 3.07 -6.03 1.41
N ILE A 341 1.76 -6.25 1.53
CA ILE A 341 1.10 -7.51 1.21
C ILE A 341 -0.07 -7.28 0.26
N LEU A 342 -0.22 -8.16 -0.72
CA LEU A 342 -1.32 -8.13 -1.68
C LEU A 342 -2.01 -9.49 -1.69
N PRO A 343 -3.22 -9.62 -1.13
CA PRO A 343 -4.02 -10.81 -1.30
C PRO A 343 -4.38 -11.02 -2.77
N LEU A 344 -4.27 -12.25 -3.24
CA LEU A 344 -4.80 -12.69 -4.54
C LEU A 344 -6.16 -13.38 -4.37
N ASP A 345 -6.34 -14.06 -3.25
CA ASP A 345 -7.58 -14.68 -2.77
C ASP A 345 -7.53 -14.78 -1.24
N ASP A 346 -8.45 -15.55 -0.63
CA ASP A 346 -8.51 -15.77 0.82
C ASP A 346 -7.38 -16.67 1.37
N THR A 347 -6.59 -17.31 0.49
CA THR A 347 -5.51 -18.24 0.84
C THR A 347 -4.16 -17.86 0.28
N GLN A 348 -4.09 -16.95 -0.69
CA GLN A 348 -2.87 -16.59 -1.40
C GLN A 348 -2.59 -15.10 -1.26
N ALA A 349 -1.35 -14.75 -0.96
CA ALA A 349 -0.89 -13.38 -0.94
C ALA A 349 0.55 -13.27 -1.46
N ILE A 350 0.85 -12.12 -2.03
CA ILE A 350 2.20 -11.72 -2.46
C ILE A 350 2.73 -10.67 -1.51
N VAL A 351 3.99 -10.79 -1.16
CA VAL A 351 4.68 -9.89 -0.22
C VAL A 351 5.89 -9.25 -0.88
N SER A 352 6.04 -7.95 -0.71
CA SER A 352 7.27 -7.25 -1.06
C SER A 352 8.27 -7.31 0.10
N ASN A 353 9.46 -7.85 -0.15
CA ASN A 353 10.53 -7.98 0.85
C ASN A 353 11.61 -6.92 0.58
N ARG A 354 11.52 -5.83 1.32
CA ARG A 354 12.38 -4.66 1.13
C ARG A 354 13.85 -4.94 1.45
N GLY A 355 14.11 -5.79 2.44
CA GLY A 355 15.47 -6.13 2.90
C GLY A 355 16.23 -7.00 1.91
N THR A 356 15.57 -7.95 1.25
CA THR A 356 16.17 -8.88 0.29
C THR A 356 15.96 -8.49 -1.17
N ASN A 357 15.27 -7.37 -1.46
CA ASN A 357 14.92 -6.94 -2.82
C ASN A 357 14.15 -8.01 -3.62
N THR A 358 13.19 -8.66 -2.98
CA THR A 358 12.40 -9.74 -3.60
C THR A 358 10.90 -9.48 -3.45
N ILE A 359 10.13 -10.18 -4.27
CA ILE A 359 8.72 -10.45 -4.03
C ILE A 359 8.56 -11.95 -3.83
N ALA A 360 7.68 -12.34 -2.92
CA ALA A 360 7.47 -13.75 -2.61
C ALA A 360 5.99 -14.04 -2.35
N ALA A 361 5.54 -15.24 -2.69
CA ALA A 361 4.26 -15.73 -2.21
C ALA A 361 4.37 -16.13 -0.73
N ALA A 362 3.37 -15.80 0.05
CA ALA A 362 3.28 -16.23 1.43
C ALA A 362 3.00 -17.74 1.49
N GLN A 363 3.90 -18.49 2.12
CA GLN A 363 3.76 -19.92 2.36
C GLN A 363 3.18 -20.10 3.77
N TRP A 364 1.87 -20.28 3.85
CA TRP A 364 1.15 -20.31 5.11
C TRP A 364 1.34 -21.61 5.87
N VAL A 365 1.68 -21.48 7.15
CA VAL A 365 1.66 -22.57 8.14
C VAL A 365 0.57 -22.26 9.15
N THR A 366 -0.28 -23.21 9.48
CA THR A 366 -1.34 -23.04 10.47
C THR A 366 -0.76 -22.52 11.79
N ALA A 367 -1.31 -21.45 12.30
CA ALA A 367 -0.92 -20.91 13.59
C ALA A 367 -1.30 -21.91 14.70
N LYS A 368 -0.37 -22.14 15.64
CA LYS A 368 -0.56 -23.06 16.76
C LYS A 368 -1.36 -22.44 17.90
#